data_57227e3ccb7ec693d4e12b053eb1960f
#
_entry.id   57227e3ccb7ec693d4e12b053eb1960f
#
_cell.length_a   1.000
_cell.length_b   1.000
_cell.length_c   1.000
_cell.angle_alpha   90.00
_cell.angle_beta   90.00
_cell.angle_gamma   90.00
#
_symmetry.space_group_name_H-M   'P 1'
#
loop_
_entity.id
_entity.type
_entity.pdbx_description
1 polymer ?
#
loop_
_entity_poly.entity_id
_entity_poly.type
_entity_poly.pdbx_seq_one_letter_code
_entity_poly.pdbx_strand_id
1 'polypeptide(L)'
;MKLILLGAPGAGKGTQAAVISERYHIPQISTGNIIRAALKSGTAMGKMAKTFIESGKLVPDEVVIGIIKDRLAEDDCKDGFILDGFPRTIPQAEALDNMGIDIDKVVDIEVPDDVIIDRMSGRRVCEKCGRPYHLVSLRPKQAGICDDCAGALIQRKDDHPLTVKARLKIYHKETEPLKYYYKSQGKLAVVEGANSVEETTRLTFEALEA
;
A
#
# COMPACT_ATOMS: atom_id res chain seq x y z
N MET A 1 -8.66 9.06 13.14
CA MET A 1 -7.27 8.52 13.20
C MET A 1 -6.67 8.51 11.81
N LYS A 2 -5.47 9.11 11.64
CA LYS A 2 -4.77 9.26 10.35
C LYS A 2 -3.50 8.42 10.37
N LEU A 3 -3.45 7.40 9.51
CA LEU A 3 -2.41 6.37 9.53
C LEU A 3 -1.62 6.32 8.21
N ILE A 4 -0.37 5.94 8.32
CA ILE A 4 0.48 5.54 7.19
C ILE A 4 0.91 4.10 7.37
N LEU A 5 0.83 3.29 6.33
CA LEU A 5 1.42 1.96 6.29
C LEU A 5 2.68 1.98 5.42
N LEU A 6 3.82 1.74 6.05
CA LEU A 6 5.11 1.53 5.41
C LEU A 6 5.42 0.03 5.28
N GLY A 7 6.41 -0.28 4.50
CA GLY A 7 6.89 -1.64 4.25
C GLY A 7 7.11 -1.91 2.75
N ALA A 8 7.90 -2.92 2.46
CA ALA A 8 8.24 -3.32 1.10
C ALA A 8 7.01 -3.70 0.24
N PRO A 9 7.10 -3.65 -1.10
CA PRO A 9 6.05 -4.19 -1.96
C PRO A 9 5.83 -5.68 -1.65
N GLY A 10 4.61 -6.09 -1.31
CA GLY A 10 4.31 -7.47 -0.91
C GLY A 10 4.35 -7.74 0.60
N ALA A 11 4.73 -6.77 1.43
CA ALA A 11 4.77 -6.93 2.89
C ALA A 11 3.40 -7.19 3.55
N GLY A 12 2.29 -6.93 2.85
CA GLY A 12 0.94 -7.15 3.38
C GLY A 12 0.19 -5.85 3.73
N LYS A 13 0.74 -4.68 3.44
CA LYS A 13 0.11 -3.36 3.74
C LYS A 13 -1.36 -3.27 3.36
N GLY A 14 -1.70 -3.62 2.11
CA GLY A 14 -3.09 -3.55 1.64
C GLY A 14 -4.04 -4.48 2.37
N THR A 15 -3.55 -5.63 2.84
CA THR A 15 -4.33 -6.57 3.66
C THR A 15 -4.60 -5.97 5.03
N GLN A 16 -3.57 -5.42 5.69
CA GLN A 16 -3.72 -4.78 6.99
C GLN A 16 -4.55 -3.49 6.89
N ALA A 17 -4.37 -2.70 5.84
CA ALA A 17 -5.20 -1.52 5.59
C ALA A 17 -6.69 -1.85 5.51
N ALA A 18 -7.07 -2.95 4.86
CA ALA A 18 -8.48 -3.37 4.77
C ALA A 18 -9.05 -3.72 6.15
N VAL A 19 -8.31 -4.48 6.96
CA VAL A 19 -8.75 -4.86 8.31
C VAL A 19 -8.82 -3.66 9.27
N ILE A 20 -7.84 -2.74 9.19
CA ILE A 20 -7.84 -1.49 9.96
C ILE A 20 -9.03 -0.60 9.55
N SER A 21 -9.26 -0.47 8.22
CA SER A 21 -10.38 0.31 7.68
C SER A 21 -11.73 -0.20 8.19
N GLU A 22 -11.92 -1.52 8.22
CA GLU A 22 -13.13 -2.14 8.72
C GLU A 22 -13.32 -1.88 10.24
N ARG A 23 -12.26 -2.03 11.04
CA ARG A 23 -12.33 -1.86 12.50
C ARG A 23 -12.57 -0.42 12.94
N TYR A 24 -11.89 0.54 12.29
CA TYR A 24 -11.94 1.96 12.69
C TYR A 24 -12.88 2.82 11.84
N HIS A 25 -13.53 2.23 10.84
CA HIS A 25 -14.46 2.91 9.92
C HIS A 25 -13.83 4.13 9.22
N ILE A 26 -12.56 4.04 8.83
CA ILE A 26 -11.82 5.07 8.11
C ILE A 26 -11.43 4.57 6.71
N PRO A 27 -11.42 5.43 5.68
CA PRO A 27 -11.14 5.00 4.31
C PRO A 27 -9.68 4.60 4.13
N GLN A 28 -9.47 3.53 3.33
CA GLN A 28 -8.16 3.15 2.81
C GLN A 28 -7.88 3.92 1.51
N ILE A 29 -6.79 4.67 1.49
CA ILE A 29 -6.31 5.41 0.32
C ILE A 29 -5.07 4.71 -0.23
N SER A 30 -5.25 3.92 -1.28
CA SER A 30 -4.15 3.23 -1.96
C SER A 30 -3.77 3.95 -3.25
N THR A 31 -2.63 4.67 -3.25
CA THR A 31 -2.11 5.34 -4.45
C THR A 31 -1.94 4.39 -5.62
N GLY A 32 -1.47 3.17 -5.35
CA GLY A 32 -1.32 2.15 -6.37
C GLY A 32 -2.66 1.75 -7.02
N ASN A 33 -3.75 1.70 -6.25
CA ASN A 33 -5.07 1.38 -6.79
C ASN A 33 -5.62 2.57 -7.61
N ILE A 34 -5.49 3.80 -7.11
CA ILE A 34 -5.93 5.02 -7.82
C ILE A 34 -5.23 5.12 -9.18
N ILE A 35 -3.90 4.96 -9.22
CA ILE A 35 -3.13 5.07 -10.47
C ILE A 35 -3.49 3.93 -11.43
N ARG A 36 -3.70 2.70 -10.95
CA ARG A 36 -4.15 1.58 -11.79
C ARG A 36 -5.55 1.78 -12.33
N ALA A 37 -6.46 2.33 -11.55
CA ALA A 37 -7.81 2.69 -12.01
C ALA A 37 -7.74 3.74 -13.10
N ALA A 38 -6.92 4.78 -12.94
CA ALA A 38 -6.69 5.81 -13.96
C ALA A 38 -6.06 5.23 -15.25
N LEU A 39 -5.15 4.26 -15.11
CA LEU A 39 -4.58 3.53 -16.25
C LEU A 39 -5.67 2.74 -17.00
N LYS A 40 -6.52 2.01 -16.27
CA LYS A 40 -7.62 1.22 -16.85
C LYS A 40 -8.63 2.12 -17.58
N SER A 41 -8.93 3.28 -17.02
CA SER A 41 -9.83 4.28 -17.61
C SER A 41 -9.18 5.09 -18.76
N GLY A 42 -7.90 4.87 -19.05
CA GLY A 42 -7.20 5.52 -20.16
C GLY A 42 -6.98 7.03 -19.99
N THR A 43 -7.04 7.54 -18.77
CA THR A 43 -6.79 8.97 -18.49
C THR A 43 -5.36 9.38 -18.85
N ALA A 44 -5.12 10.68 -19.06
CA ALA A 44 -3.78 11.20 -19.37
C ALA A 44 -2.77 10.82 -18.27
N MET A 45 -3.16 10.95 -17.00
CA MET A 45 -2.36 10.55 -15.83
C MET A 45 -2.07 9.04 -15.85
N GLY A 46 -3.07 8.20 -16.10
CA GLY A 46 -2.89 6.74 -16.17
C GLY A 46 -1.92 6.35 -17.30
N LYS A 47 -2.05 6.95 -18.48
CA LYS A 47 -1.13 6.70 -19.61
C LYS A 47 0.31 7.10 -19.28
N MET A 48 0.51 8.24 -18.62
CA MET A 48 1.83 8.70 -18.18
C MET A 48 2.44 7.75 -17.14
N ALA A 49 1.65 7.30 -16.16
CA ALA A 49 2.11 6.43 -15.08
C ALA A 49 2.45 4.99 -15.55
N LYS A 50 1.96 4.56 -16.72
CA LYS A 50 2.09 3.19 -17.23
C LYS A 50 3.53 2.70 -17.27
N THR A 51 4.43 3.47 -17.87
CA THR A 51 5.85 3.09 -18.05
C THR A 51 6.57 2.95 -16.71
N PHE A 52 6.23 3.78 -15.73
CA PHE A 52 6.80 3.68 -14.37
C PHE A 52 6.31 2.42 -13.66
N ILE A 53 5.01 2.13 -13.70
CA ILE A 53 4.43 0.95 -13.04
C ILE A 53 4.99 -0.34 -13.65
N GLU A 54 5.00 -0.47 -14.98
CA GLU A 54 5.45 -1.68 -15.67
C GLU A 54 6.95 -1.94 -15.47
N SER A 55 7.76 -0.88 -15.29
CA SER A 55 9.20 -0.99 -14.97
C SER A 55 9.51 -1.08 -13.47
N GLY A 56 8.50 -1.02 -12.60
CA GLY A 56 8.66 -1.05 -11.14
C GLY A 56 9.22 0.24 -10.54
N LYS A 57 9.28 1.33 -11.33
CA LYS A 57 9.71 2.66 -10.89
C LYS A 57 8.58 3.41 -10.17
N LEU A 58 8.94 4.44 -9.40
CA LEU A 58 7.97 5.37 -8.82
C LEU A 58 7.46 6.34 -9.89
N VAL A 59 6.18 6.68 -9.81
CA VAL A 59 5.58 7.79 -10.56
C VAL A 59 6.14 9.09 -9.97
N PRO A 60 6.38 10.16 -10.77
CA PRO A 60 6.92 11.43 -10.28
C PRO A 60 6.15 11.98 -9.08
N ASP A 61 6.88 12.53 -8.11
CA ASP A 61 6.35 12.96 -6.81
C ASP A 61 5.21 13.97 -6.95
N GLU A 62 5.33 14.95 -7.83
CA GLU A 62 4.33 15.99 -8.04
C GLU A 62 2.98 15.40 -8.45
N VAL A 63 3.00 14.34 -9.27
CA VAL A 63 1.78 13.67 -9.73
C VAL A 63 1.11 12.93 -8.58
N VAL A 64 1.90 12.20 -7.79
CA VAL A 64 1.38 11.43 -6.65
C VAL A 64 0.88 12.37 -5.56
N ILE A 65 1.61 13.45 -5.26
CA ILE A 65 1.22 14.48 -4.29
C ILE A 65 -0.11 15.13 -4.71
N GLY A 66 -0.27 15.46 -6.00
CA GLY A 66 -1.52 16.01 -6.52
C GLY A 66 -2.71 15.07 -6.31
N ILE A 67 -2.56 13.79 -6.64
CA ILE A 67 -3.59 12.76 -6.43
C ILE A 67 -3.99 12.66 -4.95
N ILE A 68 -2.99 12.65 -4.05
CA ILE A 68 -3.25 12.54 -2.61
C ILE A 68 -3.95 13.79 -2.09
N LYS A 69 -3.51 14.97 -2.50
CA LYS A 69 -4.14 16.23 -2.10
C LYS A 69 -5.63 16.27 -2.45
N ASP A 70 -5.96 15.89 -3.69
CA ASP A 70 -7.34 15.86 -4.16
C ASP A 70 -8.17 14.83 -3.36
N ARG A 71 -7.63 13.64 -3.14
CA ARG A 71 -8.31 12.56 -2.41
C ARG A 71 -8.53 12.89 -0.93
N LEU A 72 -7.57 13.54 -0.27
CA LEU A 72 -7.68 13.92 1.13
C LEU A 72 -8.65 15.09 1.36
N ALA A 73 -9.03 15.82 0.31
CA ALA A 73 -10.05 16.86 0.36
C ALA A 73 -11.49 16.31 0.35
N GLU A 74 -11.67 15.00 0.08
CA GLU A 74 -13.00 14.38 0.08
C GLU A 74 -13.56 14.24 1.50
N ASP A 75 -14.90 14.29 1.62
CA ASP A 75 -15.60 14.32 2.91
C ASP A 75 -15.34 13.11 3.81
N ASP A 76 -15.15 11.93 3.24
CA ASP A 76 -14.91 10.69 3.97
C ASP A 76 -13.53 10.63 4.67
N CYS A 77 -12.63 11.57 4.35
CA CYS A 77 -11.31 11.68 4.96
C CYS A 77 -11.26 12.56 6.21
N LYS A 78 -12.35 13.25 6.55
CA LYS A 78 -12.38 14.24 7.66
C LYS A 78 -12.12 13.60 9.01
N ASP A 79 -12.68 12.41 9.26
CA ASP A 79 -12.58 11.70 10.54
C ASP A 79 -11.35 10.79 10.65
N GLY A 80 -10.60 10.68 9.57
CA GLY A 80 -9.36 9.89 9.49
C GLY A 80 -9.24 9.12 8.18
N PHE A 81 -8.08 8.47 8.01
CA PHE A 81 -7.78 7.69 6.81
C PHE A 81 -6.54 6.82 7.01
N ILE A 82 -6.33 5.90 6.08
CA ILE A 82 -5.13 5.07 6.00
C ILE A 82 -4.47 5.32 4.65
N LEU A 83 -3.22 5.79 4.64
CA LEU A 83 -2.40 5.91 3.44
C LEU A 83 -1.63 4.60 3.20
N ASP A 84 -1.93 3.93 2.09
CA ASP A 84 -1.24 2.73 1.62
C ASP A 84 -0.47 3.05 0.34
N GLY A 85 0.86 2.98 0.45
CA GLY A 85 1.77 3.28 -0.65
C GLY A 85 2.02 4.76 -0.91
N PHE A 86 1.78 5.61 0.08
CA PHE A 86 2.18 7.01 0.16
C PHE A 86 2.41 7.37 1.64
N PRO A 87 3.47 8.17 1.95
CA PRO A 87 4.54 8.57 1.06
C PRO A 87 5.47 7.41 0.68
N ARG A 88 6.25 7.57 -0.41
CA ARG A 88 7.30 6.64 -0.81
C ARG A 88 8.67 7.31 -0.93
N THR A 89 8.73 8.61 -0.79
CA THR A 89 9.95 9.41 -0.83
C THR A 89 9.90 10.48 0.26
N ILE A 90 11.06 11.00 0.66
CA ILE A 90 11.12 12.10 1.63
C ILE A 90 10.37 13.34 1.13
N PRO A 91 10.52 13.80 -0.15
CA PRO A 91 9.73 14.91 -0.66
C PRO A 91 8.21 14.72 -0.56
N GLN A 92 7.70 13.49 -0.72
CA GLN A 92 6.30 13.19 -0.53
C GLN A 92 5.87 13.32 0.95
N ALA A 93 6.72 12.90 1.90
CA ALA A 93 6.45 13.05 3.33
C ALA A 93 6.42 14.53 3.74
N GLU A 94 7.41 15.30 3.29
CA GLU A 94 7.47 16.75 3.52
C GLU A 94 6.26 17.48 2.92
N ALA A 95 5.80 17.06 1.74
CA ALA A 95 4.60 17.62 1.14
C ALA A 95 3.34 17.33 1.98
N LEU A 96 3.24 16.14 2.60
CA LEU A 96 2.14 15.81 3.51
C LEU A 96 2.16 16.68 4.77
N ASP A 97 3.33 16.89 5.37
CA ASP A 97 3.50 17.79 6.51
C ASP A 97 3.13 19.23 6.14
N ASN A 98 3.54 19.71 4.96
CA ASN A 98 3.22 21.05 4.46
C ASN A 98 1.72 21.26 4.15
N MET A 99 0.95 20.18 3.97
CA MET A 99 -0.52 20.25 3.90
C MET A 99 -1.17 20.47 5.27
N GLY A 100 -0.40 20.51 6.36
CA GLY A 100 -0.92 20.63 7.72
C GLY A 100 -1.63 19.37 8.22
N ILE A 101 -1.31 18.23 7.64
CA ILE A 101 -1.89 16.94 8.01
C ILE A 101 -1.03 16.31 9.08
N ASP A 102 -1.52 16.28 10.31
CA ASP A 102 -0.85 15.59 11.40
C ASP A 102 -1.21 14.09 11.35
N ILE A 103 -0.20 13.25 11.14
CA ILE A 103 -0.33 11.79 11.14
C ILE A 103 -0.20 11.28 12.57
N ASP A 104 -1.17 10.51 13.02
CA ASP A 104 -1.20 9.96 14.39
C ASP A 104 -0.17 8.85 14.55
N LYS A 105 -0.06 7.93 13.58
CA LYS A 105 0.88 6.80 13.65
C LYS A 105 1.28 6.28 12.26
N VAL A 106 2.50 5.80 12.18
CA VAL A 106 3.08 5.15 10.99
C VAL A 106 3.44 3.73 11.36
N VAL A 107 2.79 2.75 10.75
CA VAL A 107 3.07 1.33 10.98
C VAL A 107 3.93 0.80 9.83
N ASP A 108 5.15 0.37 10.15
CA ASP A 108 6.05 -0.28 9.21
C ASP A 108 5.98 -1.79 9.36
N ILE A 109 5.55 -2.47 8.28
CA ILE A 109 5.45 -3.93 8.23
C ILE A 109 6.74 -4.46 7.60
N GLU A 110 7.63 -4.98 8.43
CA GLU A 110 8.92 -5.54 8.01
C GLU A 110 8.79 -6.99 7.60
N VAL A 111 9.26 -7.31 6.39
CA VAL A 111 9.29 -8.66 5.84
C VAL A 111 10.58 -8.81 5.02
N PRO A 112 11.35 -9.90 5.20
CA PRO A 112 12.57 -10.17 4.42
C PRO A 112 12.30 -10.25 2.91
N ASP A 113 13.27 -9.85 2.10
CA ASP A 113 13.14 -9.74 0.64
C ASP A 113 12.84 -11.09 -0.04
N ASP A 114 13.43 -12.18 0.44
CA ASP A 114 13.18 -13.53 -0.05
C ASP A 114 11.72 -13.95 0.16
N VAL A 115 11.18 -13.68 1.35
CA VAL A 115 9.76 -13.91 1.68
C VAL A 115 8.84 -13.03 0.81
N ILE A 116 9.25 -11.78 0.54
CA ILE A 116 8.52 -10.90 -0.37
C ILE A 116 8.43 -11.48 -1.78
N ILE A 117 9.57 -11.97 -2.32
CA ILE A 117 9.62 -12.55 -3.66
C ILE A 117 8.66 -13.74 -3.77
N ASP A 118 8.64 -14.62 -2.76
CA ASP A 118 7.74 -15.77 -2.71
C ASP A 118 6.28 -15.34 -2.62
N ARG A 119 5.95 -14.39 -1.73
CA ARG A 119 4.59 -13.85 -1.59
C ARG A 119 4.08 -13.21 -2.89
N MET A 120 4.93 -12.46 -3.60
CA MET A 120 4.54 -11.78 -4.83
C MET A 120 4.22 -12.76 -5.97
N SER A 121 4.88 -13.91 -6.03
CA SER A 121 4.60 -14.96 -7.02
C SER A 121 3.19 -15.54 -6.87
N GLY A 122 2.73 -15.72 -5.63
CA GLY A 122 1.42 -16.24 -5.28
C GLY A 122 0.31 -15.19 -5.23
N ARG A 123 0.64 -13.90 -5.30
CA ARG A 123 -0.35 -12.82 -5.18
C ARG A 123 -1.34 -12.82 -6.33
N ARG A 124 -2.61 -12.59 -5.98
CA ARG A 124 -3.71 -12.32 -6.91
C ARG A 124 -4.46 -11.10 -6.44
N VAL A 125 -5.11 -10.41 -7.36
CA VAL A 125 -5.99 -9.27 -7.05
C VAL A 125 -7.26 -9.36 -7.87
N CYS A 126 -8.35 -8.92 -7.29
CA CYS A 126 -9.59 -8.78 -8.05
C CYS A 126 -9.44 -7.68 -9.10
N GLU A 127 -9.73 -8.00 -10.35
CA GLU A 127 -9.66 -7.02 -11.45
C GLU A 127 -10.69 -5.90 -11.31
N LYS A 128 -11.82 -6.18 -10.63
CA LYS A 128 -12.96 -5.25 -10.50
C LYS A 128 -12.79 -4.31 -9.29
N CYS A 129 -12.58 -4.87 -8.08
CA CYS A 129 -12.56 -4.09 -6.83
C CYS A 129 -11.14 -3.91 -6.22
N GLY A 130 -10.13 -4.59 -6.75
CA GLY A 130 -8.75 -4.50 -6.26
C GLY A 130 -8.44 -5.29 -4.99
N ARG A 131 -9.43 -6.03 -4.41
CA ARG A 131 -9.21 -6.86 -3.21
C ARG A 131 -8.05 -7.81 -3.41
N PRO A 132 -7.09 -7.86 -2.45
CA PRO A 132 -5.96 -8.77 -2.53
C PRO A 132 -6.35 -10.20 -2.15
N TYR A 133 -5.67 -11.16 -2.79
CA TYR A 133 -5.72 -12.60 -2.50
C TYR A 133 -4.32 -13.20 -2.65
N HIS A 134 -4.17 -14.42 -2.13
CA HIS A 134 -2.95 -15.19 -2.30
C HIS A 134 -3.27 -16.67 -2.50
N LEU A 135 -2.53 -17.34 -3.39
CA LEU A 135 -2.79 -18.75 -3.75
C LEU A 135 -2.71 -19.71 -2.54
N VAL A 136 -1.96 -19.33 -1.51
CA VAL A 136 -1.72 -20.16 -0.31
C VAL A 136 -2.33 -19.51 0.93
N SER A 137 -1.92 -18.30 1.28
CA SER A 137 -2.18 -17.66 2.58
C SER A 137 -3.49 -16.87 2.67
N LEU A 138 -4.12 -16.51 1.54
CA LEU A 138 -5.38 -15.76 1.50
C LEU A 138 -6.22 -16.21 0.29
N ARG A 139 -6.74 -17.42 0.40
CA ARG A 139 -7.48 -18.04 -0.70
C ARG A 139 -8.89 -17.49 -0.81
N PRO A 140 -9.42 -17.28 -2.03
CA PRO A 140 -10.84 -17.02 -2.23
C PRO A 140 -11.66 -18.29 -1.92
N LYS A 141 -12.94 -18.13 -1.57
CA LYS A 141 -13.89 -19.22 -1.38
C LYS A 141 -14.04 -20.08 -2.64
N GLN A 142 -14.04 -19.41 -3.80
CA GLN A 142 -14.07 -20.06 -5.10
C GLN A 142 -12.81 -19.67 -5.89
N ALA A 143 -12.08 -20.65 -6.40
CA ALA A 143 -10.83 -20.41 -7.14
C ALA A 143 -11.05 -19.45 -8.31
N GLY A 144 -10.22 -18.40 -8.39
CA GLY A 144 -10.25 -17.41 -9.46
C GLY A 144 -11.35 -16.35 -9.36
N ILE A 145 -12.21 -16.39 -8.33
CA ILE A 145 -13.34 -15.46 -8.16
C ILE A 145 -13.22 -14.68 -6.86
N CYS A 146 -13.49 -13.38 -6.92
CA CYS A 146 -13.50 -12.50 -5.76
C CYS A 146 -14.71 -12.74 -4.87
N ASP A 147 -14.50 -12.88 -3.57
CA ASP A 147 -15.55 -13.14 -2.59
C ASP A 147 -16.52 -11.96 -2.41
N ASP A 148 -16.10 -10.71 -2.70
CA ASP A 148 -16.91 -9.50 -2.48
C ASP A 148 -17.75 -9.13 -3.70
N CYS A 149 -17.18 -9.20 -4.90
CA CYS A 149 -17.81 -8.64 -6.10
C CYS A 149 -17.90 -9.62 -7.26
N ALA A 150 -17.55 -10.89 -7.06
CA ALA A 150 -17.50 -11.96 -8.05
C ALA A 150 -16.65 -11.63 -9.32
N GLY A 151 -15.75 -10.65 -9.23
CA GLY A 151 -14.79 -10.31 -10.29
C GLY A 151 -13.68 -11.35 -10.40
N ALA A 152 -13.05 -11.43 -11.59
CA ALA A 152 -11.93 -12.35 -11.83
C ALA A 152 -10.70 -11.96 -11.00
N LEU A 153 -9.98 -12.97 -10.51
CA LEU A 153 -8.69 -12.79 -9.83
C LEU A 153 -7.56 -12.94 -10.84
N ILE A 154 -6.72 -11.92 -10.93
CA ILE A 154 -5.59 -11.86 -11.86
C ILE A 154 -4.27 -11.69 -11.12
N GLN A 155 -3.17 -12.10 -11.73
CA GLN A 155 -1.83 -11.71 -11.33
C GLN A 155 -1.51 -10.33 -11.94
N ARG A 156 -0.94 -9.45 -11.14
CA ARG A 156 -0.51 -8.12 -11.65
C ARG A 156 0.71 -8.28 -12.57
N LYS A 157 0.83 -7.43 -13.58
CA LYS A 157 2.01 -7.38 -14.45
C LYS A 157 3.29 -7.03 -13.69
N ASP A 158 3.16 -6.17 -12.66
CA ASP A 158 4.27 -5.74 -11.81
C ASP A 158 4.66 -6.77 -10.72
N ASP A 159 4.06 -7.98 -10.73
CA ASP A 159 4.45 -9.12 -9.89
C ASP A 159 5.38 -10.11 -10.58
N HIS A 160 5.84 -9.79 -11.80
CA HIS A 160 6.87 -10.58 -12.46
C HIS A 160 8.19 -10.52 -11.66
N PRO A 161 8.93 -11.62 -11.48
CA PRO A 161 10.11 -11.68 -10.59
C PRO A 161 11.16 -10.59 -10.82
N LEU A 162 11.45 -10.24 -12.07
CA LEU A 162 12.39 -9.16 -12.40
C LEU A 162 11.87 -7.79 -11.97
N THR A 163 10.57 -7.54 -12.13
CA THR A 163 9.93 -6.30 -11.69
C THR A 163 9.89 -6.22 -10.17
N VAL A 164 9.61 -7.33 -9.47
CA VAL A 164 9.65 -7.39 -8.01
C VAL A 164 11.04 -7.02 -7.48
N LYS A 165 12.11 -7.59 -8.04
CA LYS A 165 13.49 -7.24 -7.66
C LYS A 165 13.79 -5.74 -7.90
N ALA A 166 13.36 -5.19 -9.03
CA ALA A 166 13.51 -3.76 -9.31
C ALA A 166 12.76 -2.89 -8.27
N ARG A 167 11.54 -3.29 -7.90
CA ARG A 167 10.73 -2.59 -6.88
C ARG A 167 11.36 -2.65 -5.49
N LEU A 168 11.95 -3.79 -5.08
CA LEU A 168 12.68 -3.91 -3.82
C LEU A 168 13.90 -2.99 -3.78
N LYS A 169 14.68 -2.95 -4.86
CA LYS A 169 15.82 -2.03 -4.97
C LYS A 169 15.40 -0.57 -4.81
N ILE A 170 14.29 -0.18 -5.43
CA ILE A 170 13.76 1.18 -5.33
C ILE A 170 13.21 1.43 -3.92
N TYR A 171 12.52 0.47 -3.32
CA TYR A 171 12.03 0.57 -1.95
C TYR A 171 13.16 0.86 -0.97
N HIS A 172 14.24 0.08 -0.99
CA HIS A 172 15.39 0.28 -0.09
C HIS A 172 16.07 1.63 -0.30
N LYS A 173 16.13 2.11 -1.55
CA LYS A 173 16.77 3.39 -1.87
C LYS A 173 15.91 4.60 -1.50
N GLU A 174 14.63 4.58 -1.84
CA GLU A 174 13.77 5.77 -1.83
C GLU A 174 12.75 5.77 -0.66
N THR A 175 12.25 4.59 -0.26
CA THR A 175 11.13 4.50 0.70
C THR A 175 11.60 4.12 2.10
N GLU A 176 12.55 3.22 2.23
CA GLU A 176 13.07 2.79 3.53
C GLU A 176 13.60 3.95 4.39
N PRO A 177 14.22 5.02 3.85
CA PRO A 177 14.63 6.20 4.62
C PRO A 177 13.48 6.87 5.39
N LEU A 178 12.22 6.69 4.97
CA LEU A 178 11.04 7.20 5.69
C LEU A 178 10.91 6.63 7.11
N LYS A 179 11.47 5.45 7.38
CA LYS A 179 11.51 4.88 8.73
C LYS A 179 12.24 5.84 9.69
N TYR A 180 13.37 6.36 9.29
CA TYR A 180 14.12 7.33 10.09
C TYR A 180 13.38 8.66 10.21
N TYR A 181 12.75 9.11 9.12
CA TYR A 181 11.96 10.34 9.10
C TYR A 181 10.83 10.32 10.14
N TYR A 182 10.03 9.25 10.17
CA TYR A 182 8.92 9.14 11.12
C TYR A 182 9.36 8.67 12.52
N LYS A 183 10.47 7.94 12.62
CA LYS A 183 11.06 7.59 13.92
C LYS A 183 11.54 8.84 14.67
N SER A 184 12.16 9.80 13.98
CA SER A 184 12.61 11.07 14.59
C SER A 184 11.43 11.92 15.10
N GLN A 185 10.23 11.73 14.56
CA GLN A 185 9.00 12.37 15.01
C GLN A 185 8.26 11.59 16.11
N GLY A 186 8.76 10.43 16.53
CA GLY A 186 8.12 9.57 17.52
C GLY A 186 6.84 8.86 17.03
N LYS A 187 6.61 8.83 15.71
CA LYS A 187 5.37 8.30 15.10
C LYS A 187 5.49 6.86 14.58
N LEU A 188 6.70 6.32 14.47
CA LEU A 188 6.94 5.01 13.87
C LEU A 188 6.70 3.88 14.86
N ALA A 189 5.85 2.93 14.48
CA ALA A 189 5.71 1.62 15.11
C ALA A 189 6.13 0.53 14.11
N VAL A 190 6.99 -0.39 14.52
CA VAL A 190 7.50 -1.47 13.67
C VAL A 190 6.77 -2.76 14.00
N VAL A 191 6.29 -3.46 12.98
CA VAL A 191 5.62 -4.76 13.08
C VAL A 191 6.37 -5.77 12.21
N GLU A 192 6.84 -6.85 12.82
CA GLU A 192 7.40 -7.97 12.06
C GLU A 192 6.26 -8.69 11.32
N GLY A 193 6.37 -8.74 9.99
CA GLY A 193 5.40 -9.40 9.13
C GLY A 193 5.46 -10.91 9.28
N ALA A 194 4.61 -11.46 10.13
CA ALA A 194 4.53 -12.87 10.47
C ALA A 194 4.16 -13.78 9.29
N ASN A 195 4.23 -15.10 9.50
CA ASN A 195 3.92 -16.11 8.48
C ASN A 195 2.42 -16.20 8.16
N SER A 196 1.54 -15.72 9.06
CA SER A 196 0.10 -15.66 8.82
C SER A 196 -0.45 -14.24 8.80
N VAL A 197 -1.58 -14.07 8.11
CA VAL A 197 -2.28 -12.78 8.05
C VAL A 197 -2.82 -12.41 9.44
N GLU A 198 -3.38 -13.39 10.15
CA GLU A 198 -3.99 -13.24 11.47
C GLU A 198 -2.96 -12.72 12.49
N GLU A 199 -1.77 -13.31 12.50
CA GLU A 199 -0.71 -12.93 13.42
C GLU A 199 -0.17 -11.53 13.10
N THR A 200 0.04 -11.22 11.82
CA THR A 200 0.42 -9.85 11.40
C THR A 200 -0.65 -8.84 11.80
N THR A 201 -1.94 -9.21 11.70
CA THR A 201 -3.06 -8.37 12.10
C THR A 201 -3.06 -8.11 13.62
N ARG A 202 -2.85 -9.15 14.41
CA ARG A 202 -2.75 -9.01 15.89
C ARG A 202 -1.64 -8.03 16.26
N LEU A 203 -0.43 -8.23 15.74
CA LEU A 203 0.73 -7.36 15.98
C LEU A 203 0.48 -5.92 15.51
N THR A 204 -0.22 -5.75 14.39
CA THR A 204 -0.57 -4.43 13.86
C THR A 204 -1.50 -3.69 14.81
N PHE A 205 -2.52 -4.35 15.35
CA PHE A 205 -3.43 -3.71 16.31
C PHE A 205 -2.74 -3.41 17.63
N GLU A 206 -1.90 -4.30 18.14
CA GLU A 206 -1.08 -4.02 19.36
C GLU A 206 -0.21 -2.78 19.14
N ALA A 207 0.42 -2.66 17.97
CA ALA A 207 1.22 -1.48 17.63
C ALA A 207 0.40 -0.20 17.51
N LEU A 208 -0.87 -0.28 17.10
CA LEU A 208 -1.77 0.88 17.01
C LEU A 208 -2.31 1.32 18.37
N GLU A 209 -2.46 0.40 19.32
CA GLU A 209 -3.01 0.65 20.65
C GLU A 209 -1.94 1.04 21.69
N ALA A 210 -0.65 0.84 21.39
CA ALA A 210 0.50 1.25 22.22
C ALA A 210 0.77 2.74 22.10
#